data_c41631b74757c7650095cd9da2eae542
#
_entry.id   c41631b74757c7650095cd9da2eae542
#
_cell.length_a   1.000
_cell.length_b   1.000
_cell.length_c   1.000
_cell.angle_alpha   90.00
_cell.angle_beta   90.00
_cell.angle_gamma   90.00
#
_symmetry.space_group_name_H-M   'P 1'
#
loop_
_entity.id
_entity.type
_entity.pdbx_description
1 polymer ?
#
loop_
_entity_poly.entity_id
_entity_poly.type
_entity_poly.pdbx_seq_one_letter_code
_entity_poly.pdbx_strand_id
1 'polypeptide(L)'
;MNPAGKQGPAPAPDAQPSQAPRRLPRAPRLPQPAGPSRPPRPVSFGLVGSGWRAEFYLRIAHALPDRFQVAGVVARRPQRRAELHRTWSVPVFASLEELLAAGRPDIIVTALPRTVNAHTVAELARRGVPVLSETPPAAGIEEMTALVDAVGDAVVEVAEQYQYLPTYAAALQSASRGVLGEVTSAQVSVAQTYHAISLLRRFLGVGMADATVTAVEFTSELAHGPGRDGWQREGTTTARQTIATLHFGDRLGLYDFTSGQWFHPLLGRRLVVRGQRGELIDDRVTCLHTPRTPSVLRFERHQTGTGADLGGFHLEGISLGPDRLYRNPYAPARLADEEIAIATCLSRMADRLAGDPGPYPLAEACQDHYLGLAVEEAARTGRPVTTVRQPWALTH
;
A
#
# COMPACT_ATOMS: atom_id res chain seq x y z
N MET A 1 68.05 -37.10 28.71
CA MET A 1 67.56 -36.31 27.59
C MET A 1 66.24 -36.84 27.17
N ASN A 2 65.16 -36.12 27.51
CA ASN A 2 63.81 -36.57 27.28
C ASN A 2 63.16 -35.61 26.24
N PRO A 3 62.64 -36.08 25.11
CA PRO A 3 62.04 -35.16 24.13
C PRO A 3 60.58 -34.87 24.53
N ALA A 4 60.23 -33.59 24.59
CA ALA A 4 58.92 -33.08 24.89
C ALA A 4 57.90 -33.46 23.80
N GLY A 5 56.79 -34.11 24.24
CA GLY A 5 55.63 -34.38 23.40
C GLY A 5 54.86 -33.09 23.05
N LYS A 6 54.70 -32.80 21.79
CA LYS A 6 53.75 -31.79 21.28
C LYS A 6 52.35 -32.33 21.35
N GLN A 7 51.52 -31.78 22.21
CA GLN A 7 50.04 -31.95 22.17
C GLN A 7 49.50 -31.14 21.00
N GLY A 8 48.80 -31.82 20.08
CA GLY A 8 48.07 -31.21 19.00
C GLY A 8 46.78 -30.48 19.50
N PRO A 9 46.27 -29.53 18.78
CA PRO A 9 45.08 -28.80 19.18
C PRO A 9 43.83 -29.69 19.24
N ALA A 10 42.98 -29.46 20.24
CA ALA A 10 41.69 -30.13 20.41
C ALA A 10 40.78 -29.95 19.19
N PRO A 11 39.95 -30.96 18.84
CA PRO A 11 38.98 -30.81 17.73
C PRO A 11 37.91 -29.77 18.09
N ALA A 12 37.58 -28.94 17.10
CA ALA A 12 36.50 -27.95 17.20
C ALA A 12 35.15 -28.67 17.40
N PRO A 13 34.20 -28.09 18.15
CA PRO A 13 32.90 -28.68 18.35
C PRO A 13 32.15 -28.78 17.02
N ASP A 14 31.52 -29.93 16.76
CA ASP A 14 30.69 -30.18 15.59
C ASP A 14 29.65 -29.10 15.42
N ALA A 15 29.76 -28.35 14.32
CA ALA A 15 28.74 -27.41 13.89
C ALA A 15 27.49 -28.22 13.49
N GLN A 16 26.41 -28.06 14.22
CA GLN A 16 25.11 -28.63 13.83
C GLN A 16 24.76 -28.14 12.42
N PRO A 17 24.28 -29.02 11.52
CA PRO A 17 23.90 -28.59 10.17
C PRO A 17 22.77 -27.56 10.28
N SER A 18 23.02 -26.37 9.79
CA SER A 18 22.03 -25.32 9.61
C SER A 18 20.86 -25.90 8.82
N GLN A 19 19.67 -25.93 9.41
CA GLN A 19 18.47 -26.33 8.69
C GLN A 19 18.31 -25.41 7.47
N ALA A 20 18.30 -26.01 6.29
CA ALA A 20 18.04 -25.27 5.06
C ALA A 20 16.73 -24.48 5.16
N PRO A 21 16.67 -23.21 4.73
CA PRO A 21 15.49 -22.39 4.83
C PRO A 21 14.31 -23.10 4.13
N ARG A 22 13.16 -23.19 4.81
CA ARG A 22 11.94 -23.75 4.23
C ARG A 22 11.54 -22.90 3.03
N ARG A 23 11.54 -23.50 1.84
CA ARG A 23 11.01 -22.85 0.63
C ARG A 23 9.51 -22.62 0.80
N LEU A 24 9.10 -21.37 0.64
CA LEU A 24 7.68 -21.03 0.56
C LEU A 24 7.09 -21.59 -0.75
N PRO A 25 5.80 -21.97 -0.76
CA PRO A 25 5.13 -22.33 -2.00
C PRO A 25 5.23 -21.18 -3.01
N ARG A 26 5.34 -21.54 -4.31
CA ARG A 26 5.33 -20.51 -5.36
C ARG A 26 4.09 -19.64 -5.19
N ALA A 27 4.30 -18.30 -5.14
CA ALA A 27 3.20 -17.37 -5.15
C ALA A 27 2.30 -17.66 -6.35
N PRO A 28 0.97 -17.74 -6.16
CA PRO A 28 0.07 -17.82 -7.30
C PRO A 28 0.39 -16.63 -8.22
N ARG A 29 0.47 -16.89 -9.53
CA ARG A 29 0.54 -15.80 -10.52
C ARG A 29 -0.65 -14.90 -10.24
N LEU A 30 -0.40 -13.67 -9.78
CA LEU A 30 -1.48 -12.72 -9.62
C LEU A 30 -2.17 -12.61 -10.97
N PRO A 31 -3.48 -12.91 -11.08
CA PRO A 31 -4.21 -12.69 -12.30
C PRO A 31 -4.00 -11.22 -12.69
N GLN A 32 -3.88 -10.96 -14.01
CA GLN A 32 -3.91 -9.57 -14.45
C GLN A 32 -5.17 -8.95 -13.82
N PRO A 33 -5.07 -7.90 -13.01
CA PRO A 33 -6.27 -7.21 -12.62
C PRO A 33 -6.87 -6.69 -13.94
N ALA A 34 -7.93 -7.32 -14.41
CA ALA A 34 -8.79 -6.67 -15.38
C ALA A 34 -9.01 -5.26 -14.85
N GLY A 35 -8.85 -4.24 -15.68
CA GLY A 35 -9.14 -2.88 -15.25
C GLY A 35 -10.51 -2.88 -14.56
N PRO A 36 -10.76 -2.01 -13.55
CA PRO A 36 -12.04 -1.99 -12.87
C PRO A 36 -13.15 -1.85 -13.89
N SER A 37 -14.23 -2.61 -13.72
CA SER A 37 -15.39 -2.56 -14.59
C SER A 37 -16.01 -1.16 -14.59
N ARG A 38 -16.62 -0.75 -15.69
CA ARG A 38 -17.46 0.45 -15.67
C ARG A 38 -18.84 0.03 -15.13
N PRO A 39 -19.26 0.50 -13.95
CA PRO A 39 -20.57 0.14 -13.42
C PRO A 39 -21.68 0.68 -14.32
N PRO A 40 -22.84 0.04 -14.37
CA PRO A 40 -23.99 0.46 -15.21
C PRO A 40 -24.58 1.82 -14.76
N ARG A 41 -24.34 2.23 -13.53
CA ARG A 41 -24.66 3.54 -12.95
C ARG A 41 -23.51 4.03 -12.08
N PRO A 42 -23.41 5.34 -11.80
CA PRO A 42 -22.42 5.83 -10.85
C PRO A 42 -22.54 5.14 -9.49
N VAL A 43 -21.40 4.79 -8.90
CA VAL A 43 -21.35 4.26 -7.53
C VAL A 43 -21.59 5.40 -6.56
N SER A 44 -22.61 5.26 -5.74
CA SER A 44 -22.94 6.24 -4.71
C SER A 44 -22.17 5.95 -3.43
N PHE A 45 -21.41 6.91 -2.92
CA PHE A 45 -20.70 6.74 -1.66
C PHE A 45 -20.94 7.88 -0.68
N GLY A 46 -21.05 7.53 0.60
CA GLY A 46 -20.98 8.45 1.72
C GLY A 46 -19.55 8.53 2.26
N LEU A 47 -19.13 9.72 2.71
CA LEU A 47 -17.80 9.95 3.23
C LEU A 47 -17.88 10.35 4.71
N VAL A 48 -17.32 9.52 5.59
CA VAL A 48 -17.24 9.80 7.03
C VAL A 48 -15.85 10.30 7.37
N GLY A 49 -15.74 11.61 7.58
CA GLY A 49 -14.50 12.35 7.74
C GLY A 49 -14.37 13.48 6.72
N SER A 50 -13.69 14.55 7.11
CA SER A 50 -13.60 15.78 6.31
C SER A 50 -12.19 16.37 6.30
N GLY A 51 -11.17 15.51 6.53
CA GLY A 51 -9.77 15.88 6.51
C GLY A 51 -9.17 15.90 5.10
N TRP A 52 -7.86 16.02 5.03
CA TRP A 52 -7.10 16.06 3.78
C TRP A 52 -7.39 14.86 2.85
N ARG A 53 -7.52 13.64 3.39
CA ARG A 53 -7.83 12.44 2.59
C ARG A 53 -9.23 12.53 1.94
N ALA A 54 -10.20 13.14 2.60
CA ALA A 54 -11.54 13.33 2.07
C ALA A 54 -11.56 14.14 0.76
N GLU A 55 -10.65 15.11 0.61
CA GLU A 55 -10.55 15.93 -0.59
C GLU A 55 -10.25 15.10 -1.85
N PHE A 56 -9.47 14.01 -1.73
CA PHE A 56 -9.20 13.12 -2.88
C PHE A 56 -10.48 12.48 -3.41
N TYR A 57 -11.33 11.97 -2.53
CA TYR A 57 -12.60 11.34 -2.92
C TYR A 57 -13.54 12.34 -3.58
N LEU A 58 -13.59 13.57 -3.07
CA LEU A 58 -14.42 14.63 -3.64
C LEU A 58 -13.91 15.07 -5.03
N ARG A 59 -12.60 15.24 -5.20
CA ARG A 59 -11.97 15.56 -6.48
C ARG A 59 -12.20 14.46 -7.52
N ILE A 60 -12.05 13.20 -7.11
CA ILE A 60 -12.30 12.02 -7.97
C ILE A 60 -13.75 11.99 -8.44
N ALA A 61 -14.71 12.16 -7.54
CA ALA A 61 -16.13 12.17 -7.91
C ALA A 61 -16.45 13.35 -8.84
N HIS A 62 -15.86 14.52 -8.60
CA HIS A 62 -16.02 15.68 -9.48
C HIS A 62 -15.42 15.46 -10.88
N ALA A 63 -14.25 14.80 -10.96
CA ALA A 63 -13.58 14.49 -12.23
C ALA A 63 -14.22 13.32 -12.99
N LEU A 64 -14.93 12.43 -12.31
CA LEU A 64 -15.52 11.20 -12.85
C LEU A 64 -17.01 11.05 -12.48
N PRO A 65 -17.88 12.03 -12.80
CA PRO A 65 -19.29 12.03 -12.38
C PRO A 65 -20.10 10.84 -12.95
N ASP A 66 -19.67 10.32 -14.09
CA ASP A 66 -20.28 9.13 -14.71
C ASP A 66 -19.92 7.82 -13.97
N ARG A 67 -18.96 7.86 -13.05
CA ARG A 67 -18.52 6.68 -12.30
C ARG A 67 -18.86 6.77 -10.82
N PHE A 68 -18.79 7.97 -10.24
CA PHE A 68 -18.90 8.16 -8.79
C PHE A 68 -19.82 9.33 -8.45
N GLN A 69 -20.65 9.11 -7.43
CA GLN A 69 -21.55 10.12 -6.88
C GLN A 69 -21.37 10.22 -5.38
N VAL A 70 -21.17 11.45 -4.86
CA VAL A 70 -21.12 11.70 -3.42
C VAL A 70 -22.54 11.82 -2.88
N ALA A 71 -22.98 10.84 -2.09
CA ALA A 71 -24.26 10.87 -1.41
C ALA A 71 -24.27 11.88 -0.25
N GLY A 72 -23.10 12.07 0.37
CA GLY A 72 -22.93 13.07 1.42
C GLY A 72 -21.60 12.93 2.15
N VAL A 73 -21.24 13.98 2.88
CA VAL A 73 -20.03 14.04 3.70
C VAL A 73 -20.42 14.28 5.15
N VAL A 74 -19.89 13.51 6.07
CA VAL A 74 -20.06 13.74 7.52
C VAL A 74 -18.90 14.59 8.03
N ALA A 75 -19.22 15.79 8.55
CA ALA A 75 -18.27 16.70 9.16
C ALA A 75 -18.82 17.31 10.45
N ARG A 76 -18.12 17.11 11.58
CA ARG A 76 -18.61 17.55 12.90
C ARG A 76 -18.69 19.08 13.06
N ARG A 77 -17.67 19.82 12.54
CA ARG A 77 -17.57 21.27 12.71
C ARG A 77 -18.47 22.01 11.72
N PRO A 78 -19.38 22.92 12.18
CA PRO A 78 -20.30 23.67 11.32
C PRO A 78 -19.57 24.45 10.21
N GLN A 79 -18.46 25.09 10.53
CA GLN A 79 -17.67 25.89 9.55
C GLN A 79 -17.15 24.99 8.41
N ARG A 80 -16.66 23.78 8.76
CA ARG A 80 -16.19 22.80 7.76
C ARG A 80 -17.34 22.30 6.88
N ARG A 81 -18.54 22.13 7.46
CA ARG A 81 -19.73 21.77 6.67
C ARG A 81 -20.08 22.81 5.64
N ALA A 82 -20.12 24.09 6.05
CA ALA A 82 -20.40 25.21 5.16
C ALA A 82 -19.34 25.35 4.05
N GLU A 83 -18.06 25.14 4.39
CA GLU A 83 -16.97 25.15 3.43
C GLU A 83 -17.10 24.05 2.38
N LEU A 84 -17.29 22.79 2.81
CA LEU A 84 -17.44 21.64 1.93
C LEU A 84 -18.64 21.78 0.99
N HIS A 85 -19.78 22.23 1.52
CA HIS A 85 -20.96 22.48 0.71
C HIS A 85 -20.71 23.55 -0.35
N ARG A 86 -20.08 24.65 0.03
CA ARG A 86 -19.77 25.75 -0.89
C ARG A 86 -18.76 25.35 -1.98
N THR A 87 -17.71 24.56 -1.60
CA THR A 87 -16.64 24.20 -2.51
C THR A 87 -17.03 23.09 -3.47
N TRP A 88 -17.76 22.08 -2.98
CA TRP A 88 -18.02 20.84 -3.73
C TRP A 88 -19.47 20.69 -4.16
N SER A 89 -20.39 21.55 -3.66
CA SER A 89 -21.85 21.46 -3.95
C SER A 89 -22.45 20.08 -3.61
N VAL A 90 -21.93 19.42 -2.56
CA VAL A 90 -22.39 18.11 -2.08
C VAL A 90 -23.21 18.26 -0.79
N PRO A 91 -24.12 17.30 -0.47
CA PRO A 91 -24.78 17.24 0.83
C PRO A 91 -23.75 17.06 1.95
N VAL A 92 -23.92 17.78 3.08
CA VAL A 92 -23.00 17.67 4.23
C VAL A 92 -23.83 17.53 5.50
N PHE A 93 -23.52 16.52 6.32
CA PHE A 93 -24.25 16.12 7.51
C PHE A 93 -23.41 16.29 8.78
N ALA A 94 -24.06 16.44 9.91
CA ALA A 94 -23.38 16.53 11.21
C ALA A 94 -23.02 15.16 11.78
N SER A 95 -23.76 14.11 11.40
CA SER A 95 -23.56 12.74 11.90
C SER A 95 -23.76 11.69 10.81
N LEU A 96 -23.31 10.47 11.10
CA LEU A 96 -23.54 9.29 10.26
C LEU A 96 -25.03 8.96 10.14
N GLU A 97 -25.77 9.12 11.23
CA GLU A 97 -27.22 8.88 11.30
C GLU A 97 -27.98 9.78 10.33
N GLU A 98 -27.63 11.07 10.31
CA GLU A 98 -28.24 12.03 9.37
C GLU A 98 -27.96 11.65 7.92
N LEU A 99 -26.72 11.24 7.59
CA LEU A 99 -26.35 10.79 6.26
C LEU A 99 -27.16 9.54 5.86
N LEU A 100 -27.23 8.53 6.72
CA LEU A 100 -27.95 7.29 6.44
C LEU A 100 -29.47 7.50 6.36
N ALA A 101 -30.03 8.45 7.12
CA ALA A 101 -31.44 8.82 7.06
C ALA A 101 -31.80 9.58 5.77
N ALA A 102 -30.89 10.38 5.23
CA ALA A 102 -31.10 11.13 3.99
C ALA A 102 -31.07 10.25 2.73
N GLY A 103 -30.37 9.12 2.77
CA GLY A 103 -30.30 8.14 1.69
C GLY A 103 -29.21 7.11 1.96
N ARG A 104 -29.46 5.86 1.58
CA ARG A 104 -28.49 4.78 1.78
C ARG A 104 -27.52 4.73 0.59
N PRO A 105 -26.27 5.17 0.72
CA PRO A 105 -25.27 5.03 -0.35
C PRO A 105 -24.90 3.55 -0.57
N ASP A 106 -24.35 3.23 -1.72
CA ASP A 106 -23.84 1.88 -2.01
C ASP A 106 -22.69 1.51 -1.07
N ILE A 107 -21.85 2.50 -0.70
CA ILE A 107 -20.61 2.32 0.07
C ILE A 107 -20.49 3.49 1.06
N ILE A 108 -19.97 3.21 2.25
CA ILE A 108 -19.42 4.24 3.13
C ILE A 108 -17.89 4.18 3.09
N VAL A 109 -17.25 5.31 2.79
CA VAL A 109 -15.80 5.50 2.93
C VAL A 109 -15.53 6.12 4.30
N THR A 110 -14.69 5.49 5.12
CA THR A 110 -14.27 6.05 6.41
C THR A 110 -12.87 6.65 6.31
N ALA A 111 -12.76 7.98 6.41
CA ALA A 111 -11.50 8.73 6.42
C ALA A 111 -11.29 9.40 7.79
N LEU A 112 -11.19 8.57 8.82
CA LEU A 112 -11.14 8.94 10.23
C LEU A 112 -9.74 8.71 10.83
N PRO A 113 -9.41 9.39 11.95
CA PRO A 113 -8.25 9.00 12.75
C PRO A 113 -8.31 7.53 13.17
N ARG A 114 -7.18 6.82 13.12
CA ARG A 114 -7.09 5.39 13.44
C ARG A 114 -7.69 4.99 14.79
N THR A 115 -7.65 5.90 15.78
CA THR A 115 -8.20 5.67 17.13
C THR A 115 -9.73 5.53 17.18
N VAL A 116 -10.46 5.97 16.16
CA VAL A 116 -11.93 5.88 16.10
C VAL A 116 -12.41 5.11 14.87
N ASN A 117 -11.52 4.84 13.92
CA ASN A 117 -11.87 4.23 12.65
C ASN A 117 -12.43 2.80 12.83
N ALA A 118 -11.72 1.95 13.58
CA ALA A 118 -12.12 0.56 13.80
C ALA A 118 -13.53 0.43 14.39
N HIS A 119 -13.85 1.28 15.39
CA HIS A 119 -15.18 1.31 15.99
C HIS A 119 -16.27 1.68 14.97
N THR A 120 -16.03 2.72 14.16
CA THR A 120 -16.97 3.17 13.13
C THR A 120 -17.17 2.10 12.05
N VAL A 121 -16.10 1.43 11.62
CA VAL A 121 -16.17 0.33 10.64
C VAL A 121 -16.99 -0.84 11.20
N ALA A 122 -16.74 -1.26 12.44
CA ALA A 122 -17.49 -2.33 13.11
C ALA A 122 -18.99 -1.97 13.28
N GLU A 123 -19.30 -0.71 13.56
CA GLU A 123 -20.68 -0.23 13.65
C GLU A 123 -21.40 -0.30 12.29
N LEU A 124 -20.76 0.16 11.23
CA LEU A 124 -21.30 0.09 9.87
C LEU A 124 -21.48 -1.35 9.40
N ALA A 125 -20.52 -2.23 9.68
CA ALA A 125 -20.58 -3.66 9.36
C ALA A 125 -21.80 -4.32 10.02
N ARG A 126 -22.04 -4.07 11.32
CA ARG A 126 -23.21 -4.59 12.05
C ARG A 126 -24.55 -4.07 11.48
N ARG A 127 -24.56 -2.92 10.83
CA ARG A 127 -25.73 -2.36 10.13
C ARG A 127 -25.87 -2.90 8.69
N GLY A 128 -24.97 -3.80 8.25
CA GLY A 128 -24.94 -4.33 6.89
C GLY A 128 -24.64 -3.26 5.83
N VAL A 129 -23.88 -2.23 6.19
CA VAL A 129 -23.45 -1.18 5.27
C VAL A 129 -22.07 -1.52 4.74
N PRO A 130 -21.86 -1.62 3.40
CA PRO A 130 -20.55 -1.87 2.83
C PRO A 130 -19.56 -0.74 3.14
N VAL A 131 -18.33 -1.08 3.56
CA VAL A 131 -17.33 -0.12 4.00
C VAL A 131 -16.06 -0.23 3.19
N LEU A 132 -15.55 0.90 2.73
CA LEU A 132 -14.17 1.08 2.29
C LEU A 132 -13.44 1.90 3.37
N SER A 133 -12.61 1.21 4.16
CA SER A 133 -11.88 1.82 5.28
C SER A 133 -10.56 2.42 4.82
N GLU A 134 -10.24 3.64 5.24
CA GLU A 134 -8.88 4.18 5.08
C GLU A 134 -7.88 3.45 5.99
N THR A 135 -6.61 3.58 5.62
CA THR A 135 -5.47 2.89 6.22
C THR A 135 -4.88 3.62 7.44
N PRO A 136 -4.34 2.90 8.44
CA PRO A 136 -4.52 1.47 8.71
C PRO A 136 -5.92 1.20 9.30
N PRO A 137 -6.44 -0.04 9.25
CA PRO A 137 -7.82 -0.35 9.66
C PRO A 137 -8.08 -0.15 11.15
N ALA A 138 -7.06 -0.35 11.99
CA ALA A 138 -7.12 -0.22 13.45
C ALA A 138 -5.77 0.26 14.00
N ALA A 139 -5.68 0.57 15.30
CA ALA A 139 -4.46 1.12 15.90
C ALA A 139 -3.47 0.04 16.34
N GLY A 140 -3.94 -1.13 16.78
CA GLY A 140 -3.10 -2.20 17.31
C GLY A 140 -3.66 -3.60 17.09
N ILE A 141 -2.94 -4.62 17.54
CA ILE A 141 -3.27 -6.04 17.29
C ILE A 141 -4.62 -6.42 17.90
N GLU A 142 -4.87 -6.03 19.14
CA GLU A 142 -6.12 -6.34 19.84
C GLU A 142 -7.32 -5.72 19.12
N GLU A 143 -7.19 -4.45 18.67
CA GLU A 143 -8.24 -3.78 17.92
C GLU A 143 -8.46 -4.41 16.54
N MET A 144 -7.39 -4.85 15.86
CA MET A 144 -7.51 -5.57 14.59
C MET A 144 -8.26 -6.88 14.77
N THR A 145 -7.93 -7.67 15.80
CA THR A 145 -8.60 -8.92 16.09
C THR A 145 -10.09 -8.67 16.38
N ALA A 146 -10.39 -7.73 17.26
CA ALA A 146 -11.77 -7.38 17.59
C ALA A 146 -12.55 -6.85 16.37
N LEU A 147 -11.89 -6.11 15.48
CA LEU A 147 -12.50 -5.61 14.25
C LEU A 147 -12.85 -6.76 13.29
N VAL A 148 -11.91 -7.68 13.05
CA VAL A 148 -12.14 -8.85 12.19
C VAL A 148 -13.28 -9.71 12.72
N ASP A 149 -13.32 -9.97 14.02
CA ASP A 149 -14.42 -10.70 14.65
C ASP A 149 -15.76 -9.97 14.53
N ALA A 150 -15.76 -8.65 14.71
CA ALA A 150 -16.99 -7.83 14.63
C ALA A 150 -17.53 -7.68 13.20
N VAL A 151 -16.66 -7.75 12.20
CA VAL A 151 -17.03 -7.62 10.79
C VAL A 151 -17.67 -8.91 10.27
N GLY A 152 -17.17 -10.09 10.66
CA GLY A 152 -17.67 -11.38 10.18
C GLY A 152 -17.76 -11.42 8.65
N ASP A 153 -18.95 -11.73 8.11
CA ASP A 153 -19.21 -11.82 6.67
C ASP A 153 -19.60 -10.47 6.01
N ALA A 154 -19.57 -9.35 6.75
CA ALA A 154 -19.91 -8.06 6.19
C ALA A 154 -18.86 -7.61 5.15
N VAL A 155 -19.32 -6.83 4.17
CA VAL A 155 -18.43 -6.33 3.12
C VAL A 155 -17.61 -5.15 3.65
N VAL A 156 -16.39 -5.44 4.08
CA VAL A 156 -15.42 -4.45 4.54
C VAL A 156 -14.09 -4.66 3.80
N GLU A 157 -13.69 -3.65 3.08
CA GLU A 157 -12.43 -3.60 2.33
C GLU A 157 -11.60 -2.39 2.80
N VAL A 158 -10.31 -2.39 2.50
CA VAL A 158 -9.40 -1.32 2.90
C VAL A 158 -8.86 -0.57 1.67
N ALA A 159 -8.74 0.74 1.78
CA ALA A 159 -8.27 1.60 0.70
C ALA A 159 -6.72 1.61 0.62
N GLU A 160 -6.10 0.42 0.52
CA GLU A 160 -4.66 0.31 0.28
C GLU A 160 -4.38 0.56 -1.20
N GLN A 161 -4.10 1.82 -1.53
CA GLN A 161 -3.99 2.30 -2.90
C GLN A 161 -2.61 2.08 -3.54
N TYR A 162 -1.53 1.80 -2.78
CA TYR A 162 -0.17 1.79 -3.33
C TYR A 162 0.03 0.80 -4.48
N GLN A 163 -0.57 -0.38 -4.42
CA GLN A 163 -0.55 -1.35 -5.50
C GLN A 163 -1.20 -0.86 -6.81
N TYR A 164 -2.05 0.16 -6.73
CA TYR A 164 -2.79 0.75 -7.86
C TYR A 164 -2.16 2.04 -8.38
N LEU A 165 -1.15 2.59 -7.70
CA LEU A 165 -0.36 3.67 -8.25
C LEU A 165 0.25 3.22 -9.58
N PRO A 166 0.08 3.95 -10.69
CA PRO A 166 0.43 3.48 -12.02
C PRO A 166 1.82 2.88 -12.16
N THR A 167 2.83 3.51 -11.56
CA THR A 167 4.22 3.02 -11.58
C THR A 167 4.38 1.70 -10.82
N TYR A 168 3.77 1.56 -9.63
CA TYR A 168 3.88 0.32 -8.85
C TYR A 168 3.00 -0.79 -9.42
N ALA A 169 1.86 -0.45 -10.00
CA ALA A 169 1.05 -1.40 -10.77
C ALA A 169 1.82 -1.97 -11.95
N ALA A 170 2.54 -1.11 -12.72
CA ALA A 170 3.41 -1.56 -13.81
C ALA A 170 4.57 -2.43 -13.29
N ALA A 171 5.20 -2.06 -12.17
CA ALA A 171 6.27 -2.81 -11.54
C ALA A 171 5.80 -4.20 -11.07
N LEU A 172 4.67 -4.29 -10.38
CA LEU A 172 4.04 -5.55 -9.97
C LEU A 172 3.68 -6.42 -11.18
N GLN A 173 3.15 -5.79 -12.23
CA GLN A 173 2.83 -6.48 -13.47
C GLN A 173 4.09 -7.04 -14.17
N SER A 174 5.21 -6.31 -14.18
CA SER A 174 6.48 -6.80 -14.74
C SER A 174 6.99 -8.02 -13.96
N ALA A 175 6.95 -7.97 -12.63
CA ALA A 175 7.33 -9.07 -11.77
C ALA A 175 6.42 -10.30 -11.99
N SER A 176 5.10 -10.12 -12.04
CA SER A 176 4.13 -11.19 -12.23
C SER A 176 4.23 -11.88 -13.59
N ARG A 177 4.65 -11.15 -14.63
CA ARG A 177 4.95 -11.72 -15.96
C ARG A 177 6.27 -12.51 -16.01
N GLY A 178 7.00 -12.54 -14.90
CA GLY A 178 8.26 -13.29 -14.80
C GLY A 178 9.46 -12.60 -15.47
N VAL A 179 9.38 -11.30 -15.75
CA VAL A 179 10.50 -10.53 -16.32
C VAL A 179 11.75 -10.64 -15.46
N LEU A 180 11.59 -10.65 -14.13
CA LEU A 180 12.66 -10.78 -13.16
C LEU A 180 12.98 -12.25 -12.78
N GLY A 181 12.18 -13.20 -13.25
CA GLY A 181 12.18 -14.57 -12.71
C GLY A 181 11.45 -14.64 -11.38
N GLU A 182 11.77 -15.62 -10.55
CA GLU A 182 11.26 -15.72 -9.18
C GLU A 182 11.87 -14.61 -8.32
N VAL A 183 11.02 -13.78 -7.72
CA VAL A 183 11.45 -12.67 -6.86
C VAL A 183 11.91 -13.22 -5.51
N THR A 184 13.14 -12.86 -5.11
CA THR A 184 13.76 -13.30 -3.86
C THR A 184 13.95 -12.19 -2.84
N SER A 185 14.07 -10.93 -3.30
CA SER A 185 14.14 -9.80 -2.40
C SER A 185 13.47 -8.55 -2.98
N ALA A 186 12.96 -7.70 -2.07
CA ALA A 186 12.42 -6.40 -2.42
C ALA A 186 12.84 -5.36 -1.36
N GLN A 187 13.20 -4.16 -1.81
CA GLN A 187 13.44 -3.00 -0.96
C GLN A 187 12.42 -1.91 -1.30
N VAL A 188 11.76 -1.40 -0.28
CA VAL A 188 10.76 -0.33 -0.43
C VAL A 188 11.13 0.85 0.46
N SER A 189 11.43 1.98 -0.18
CA SER A 189 11.75 3.27 0.43
C SER A 189 10.87 4.36 -0.18
N VAL A 190 9.56 4.11 -0.30
CA VAL A 190 8.62 4.98 -1.04
C VAL A 190 7.48 5.49 -0.19
N ALA A 191 7.21 4.86 0.95
CA ALA A 191 6.07 5.16 1.82
C ALA A 191 6.36 4.78 3.27
N GLN A 192 5.51 5.27 4.17
CA GLN A 192 5.51 4.87 5.57
C GLN A 192 5.24 3.37 5.72
N THR A 193 5.63 2.82 6.87
CA THR A 193 5.69 1.40 7.21
C THR A 193 4.54 0.55 6.65
N TYR A 194 3.29 0.90 6.96
CA TYR A 194 2.11 0.15 6.51
C TYR A 194 2.09 -0.07 4.99
N HIS A 195 2.16 1.00 4.21
CA HIS A 195 2.12 0.95 2.75
C HIS A 195 3.37 0.29 2.14
N ALA A 196 4.54 0.49 2.77
CA ALA A 196 5.76 -0.16 2.33
C ALA A 196 5.69 -1.67 2.52
N ILE A 197 5.16 -2.14 3.66
CA ILE A 197 4.96 -3.56 3.95
C ILE A 197 3.95 -4.19 2.97
N SER A 198 2.85 -3.50 2.66
CA SER A 198 1.90 -3.93 1.64
C SER A 198 2.59 -4.22 0.30
N LEU A 199 3.41 -3.28 -0.18
CA LEU A 199 4.18 -3.47 -1.42
C LEU A 199 5.22 -4.58 -1.31
N LEU A 200 5.97 -4.67 -0.20
CA LEU A 200 6.95 -5.74 0.04
C LEU A 200 6.30 -7.11 -0.07
N ARG A 201 5.21 -7.33 0.67
CA ARG A 201 4.49 -8.61 0.66
C ARG A 201 3.99 -8.98 -0.74
N ARG A 202 3.51 -8.00 -1.51
CA ARG A 202 3.04 -8.21 -2.88
C ARG A 202 4.17 -8.57 -3.84
N PHE A 203 5.31 -7.87 -3.79
CA PHE A 203 6.45 -8.22 -4.63
C PHE A 203 7.03 -9.57 -4.28
N LEU A 204 7.14 -9.89 -3.00
CA LEU A 204 7.68 -11.16 -2.52
C LEU A 204 6.69 -12.32 -2.65
N GLY A 205 5.38 -12.04 -2.77
CA GLY A 205 4.34 -13.06 -2.85
C GLY A 205 4.29 -13.94 -1.60
N VAL A 206 4.51 -13.37 -0.41
CA VAL A 206 4.62 -14.11 0.86
C VAL A 206 3.27 -14.31 1.56
N GLY A 207 2.20 -13.67 1.08
CA GLY A 207 0.85 -13.82 1.66
C GLY A 207 0.86 -13.57 3.18
N MET A 208 0.27 -14.48 3.94
CA MET A 208 0.16 -14.40 5.40
C MET A 208 1.35 -15.06 6.14
N ALA A 209 2.53 -15.16 5.48
CA ALA A 209 3.69 -15.80 6.11
C ALA A 209 4.22 -14.99 7.29
N ASP A 210 4.70 -15.73 8.31
CA ASP A 210 5.41 -15.14 9.43
C ASP A 210 6.80 -14.67 9.01
N ALA A 211 7.32 -13.66 9.71
CA ALA A 211 8.62 -13.06 9.47
C ALA A 211 9.46 -12.97 10.75
N THR A 212 10.78 -13.03 10.59
CA THR A 212 11.70 -12.51 11.59
C THR A 212 12.12 -11.10 11.18
N VAL A 213 11.81 -10.12 12.01
CA VAL A 213 12.01 -8.70 11.76
C VAL A 213 13.16 -8.18 12.59
N THR A 214 14.12 -7.50 11.96
CA THR A 214 15.13 -6.68 12.64
C THR A 214 15.01 -5.25 12.17
N ALA A 215 15.20 -4.29 13.07
CA ALA A 215 15.12 -2.88 12.71
C ALA A 215 16.07 -2.03 13.57
N VAL A 216 16.49 -0.92 12.98
CA VAL A 216 17.23 0.14 13.66
C VAL A 216 16.58 1.48 13.34
N GLU A 217 16.64 2.38 14.33
CA GLU A 217 16.22 3.75 14.15
C GLU A 217 17.42 4.68 14.29
N PHE A 218 17.54 5.62 13.39
CA PHE A 218 18.60 6.62 13.36
C PHE A 218 18.00 8.02 13.23
N THR A 219 18.55 8.98 13.96
CA THR A 219 18.15 10.38 13.88
C THR A 219 19.27 11.24 13.34
N SER A 220 18.93 12.19 12.48
CA SER A 220 19.86 13.15 11.91
C SER A 220 19.17 14.50 11.68
N GLU A 221 19.98 15.55 11.55
CA GLU A 221 19.47 16.84 11.12
C GLU A 221 19.22 16.84 9.62
N LEU A 222 18.06 17.36 9.21
CA LEU A 222 17.65 17.50 7.82
C LEU A 222 17.07 18.92 7.62
N ALA A 223 17.35 19.55 6.50
CA ALA A 223 16.69 20.78 6.13
C ALA A 223 15.17 20.60 6.17
N HIS A 224 14.44 21.63 6.60
CA HIS A 224 12.98 21.58 6.53
C HIS A 224 12.54 21.36 5.08
N GLY A 225 11.63 20.43 4.89
CA GLY A 225 10.95 20.18 3.62
C GLY A 225 9.52 20.70 3.65
N PRO A 226 8.83 20.72 2.48
CA PRO A 226 7.41 21.03 2.44
C PRO A 226 6.60 19.92 3.10
N GLY A 227 5.52 20.33 3.77
CA GLY A 227 4.46 19.44 4.22
C GLY A 227 3.27 19.44 3.26
N ARG A 228 2.10 19.02 3.74
CA ARG A 228 0.84 19.07 2.98
C ARG A 228 0.44 20.48 2.54
N ASP A 229 0.82 21.48 3.34
CA ASP A 229 0.51 22.90 3.12
C ASP A 229 1.69 23.68 2.48
N GLY A 230 2.65 22.94 1.88
CA GLY A 230 3.83 23.51 1.25
C GLY A 230 4.95 23.85 2.24
N TRP A 231 5.84 24.77 1.84
CA TRP A 231 6.98 25.22 2.64
C TRP A 231 6.52 26.14 3.78
N GLN A 232 6.85 25.74 5.04
CA GLN A 232 6.41 26.48 6.23
C GLN A 232 7.56 27.16 6.97
N ARG A 233 8.78 26.64 6.87
CA ARG A 233 9.94 27.07 7.67
C ARG A 233 11.25 26.92 6.90
N GLU A 234 12.23 27.73 7.30
CA GLU A 234 13.64 27.54 6.97
C GLU A 234 14.38 26.86 8.13
N GLY A 235 15.63 26.42 7.88
CA GLY A 235 16.47 25.76 8.88
C GLY A 235 16.42 24.24 8.82
N THR A 236 16.75 23.59 9.92
CA THR A 236 16.78 22.12 10.04
C THR A 236 15.78 21.60 11.07
N THR A 237 15.46 20.34 10.95
CA THR A 237 14.66 19.56 11.89
C THR A 237 15.26 18.20 12.10
N THR A 238 15.09 17.63 13.28
CA THR A 238 15.48 16.25 13.53
C THR A 238 14.59 15.29 12.74
N ALA A 239 15.16 14.62 11.78
CA ALA A 239 14.51 13.57 10.99
C ALA A 239 14.85 12.19 11.54
N ARG A 240 13.87 11.31 11.57
CA ARG A 240 14.00 9.93 12.05
C ARG A 240 13.92 8.98 10.86
N GLN A 241 14.96 8.19 10.64
CA GLN A 241 15.03 7.13 9.65
C GLN A 241 14.87 5.78 10.34
N THR A 242 14.00 4.95 9.80
CA THR A 242 13.84 3.55 10.20
C THR A 242 14.31 2.65 9.07
N ILE A 243 15.23 1.73 9.38
CA ILE A 243 15.71 0.70 8.46
C ILE A 243 15.37 -0.65 9.06
N ALA A 244 14.70 -1.52 8.29
CA ALA A 244 14.31 -2.84 8.75
C ALA A 244 14.54 -3.91 7.71
N THR A 245 14.79 -5.15 8.17
CA THR A 245 14.76 -6.37 7.36
C THR A 245 13.64 -7.29 7.86
N LEU A 246 12.92 -7.88 6.92
CA LEU A 246 11.86 -8.84 7.17
C LEU A 246 12.23 -10.14 6.45
N HIS A 247 12.58 -11.17 7.20
CA HIS A 247 12.96 -12.48 6.67
C HIS A 247 11.73 -13.41 6.65
N PHE A 248 11.31 -13.81 5.46
CA PHE A 248 10.20 -14.73 5.19
C PHE A 248 10.75 -16.06 4.62
N GLY A 249 11.51 -16.80 5.43
CA GLY A 249 12.17 -18.02 4.96
C GLY A 249 13.26 -17.73 3.91
N ASP A 250 12.98 -18.05 2.65
CA ASP A 250 13.88 -17.85 1.51
C ASP A 250 13.71 -16.48 0.80
N ARG A 251 12.90 -15.57 1.35
CA ARG A 251 12.62 -14.24 0.80
C ARG A 251 12.92 -13.14 1.78
N LEU A 252 13.45 -12.03 1.27
CA LEU A 252 13.90 -10.90 2.07
C LEU A 252 13.19 -9.60 1.67
N GLY A 253 12.52 -8.97 2.64
CA GLY A 253 12.04 -7.59 2.55
C GLY A 253 13.01 -6.62 3.22
N LEU A 254 13.23 -5.46 2.61
CA LEU A 254 13.97 -4.34 3.21
C LEU A 254 13.06 -3.11 3.20
N TYR A 255 12.94 -2.48 4.36
CA TYR A 255 12.26 -1.21 4.54
C TYR A 255 13.27 -0.14 4.94
N ASP A 256 13.18 1.02 4.31
CA ASP A 256 14.01 2.18 4.62
C ASP A 256 13.18 3.45 4.39
N PHE A 257 12.92 4.21 5.44
CA PHE A 257 12.11 5.41 5.31
C PHE A 257 12.47 6.45 6.36
N THR A 258 12.61 7.70 5.92
CA THR A 258 12.87 8.85 6.77
C THR A 258 11.58 9.65 6.98
N SER A 259 11.34 10.13 8.20
CA SER A 259 10.18 10.96 8.50
C SER A 259 10.13 12.19 7.59
N GLY A 260 8.97 12.45 6.99
CA GLY A 260 8.80 13.53 6.02
C GLY A 260 9.25 13.22 4.58
N GLN A 261 9.92 12.10 4.32
CA GLN A 261 10.42 11.72 2.98
C GLN A 261 9.37 11.83 1.88
N TRP A 262 8.11 11.60 2.20
CA TRP A 262 7.01 11.65 1.23
C TRP A 262 6.94 12.96 0.44
N PHE A 263 7.17 14.09 1.11
CA PHE A 263 7.11 15.42 0.51
C PHE A 263 8.50 16.04 0.29
N HIS A 264 9.56 15.43 0.83
CA HIS A 264 10.86 16.05 0.92
C HIS A 264 11.64 15.96 -0.40
N PRO A 265 12.02 17.09 -1.02
CA PRO A 265 12.67 17.09 -2.34
C PRO A 265 14.11 16.56 -2.31
N LEU A 266 14.76 16.52 -1.14
CA LEU A 266 16.13 15.99 -0.99
C LEU A 266 16.16 14.48 -0.77
N LEU A 267 15.02 13.86 -0.45
CA LEU A 267 14.93 12.44 -0.15
C LEU A 267 14.28 11.68 -1.31
N GLY A 268 15.07 10.90 -2.03
CA GLY A 268 14.59 10.08 -3.14
C GLY A 268 13.73 8.91 -2.64
N ARG A 269 12.71 8.57 -3.43
CA ARG A 269 11.99 7.31 -3.29
C ARG A 269 12.78 6.22 -4.00
N ARG A 270 12.82 5.01 -3.45
CA ARG A 270 13.52 3.87 -4.03
C ARG A 270 12.68 2.61 -3.94
N LEU A 271 12.55 1.94 -5.06
CA LEU A 271 11.99 0.61 -5.17
C LEU A 271 13.03 -0.29 -5.85
N VAL A 272 13.50 -1.33 -5.16
CA VAL A 272 14.38 -2.33 -5.74
C VAL A 272 13.72 -3.69 -5.61
N VAL A 273 13.56 -4.42 -6.72
CA VAL A 273 13.03 -5.78 -6.72
C VAL A 273 14.00 -6.70 -7.45
N ARG A 274 14.50 -7.72 -6.77
CA ARG A 274 15.44 -8.70 -7.32
C ARG A 274 14.82 -10.07 -7.46
N GLY A 275 15.04 -10.65 -8.59
CA GLY A 275 14.66 -12.02 -8.88
C GLY A 275 15.82 -12.79 -9.51
N GLN A 276 15.59 -14.08 -9.78
CA GLN A 276 16.61 -14.99 -10.30
C GLN A 276 17.17 -14.58 -11.68
N ARG A 277 16.44 -13.77 -12.45
CA ARG A 277 16.77 -13.43 -13.84
C ARG A 277 16.88 -11.94 -14.09
N GLY A 278 16.67 -11.10 -13.09
CA GLY A 278 16.72 -9.66 -13.28
C GLY A 278 16.48 -8.86 -12.01
N GLU A 279 16.64 -7.55 -12.16
CA GLU A 279 16.46 -6.56 -11.12
C GLU A 279 15.70 -5.37 -11.67
N LEU A 280 14.73 -4.88 -10.91
CA LEU A 280 14.09 -3.58 -11.11
C LEU A 280 14.67 -2.60 -10.08
N ILE A 281 15.10 -1.43 -10.54
CA ILE A 281 15.43 -0.27 -9.69
C ILE A 281 14.61 0.90 -10.20
N ASP A 282 13.63 1.32 -9.42
CA ASP A 282 12.67 2.40 -9.72
C ASP A 282 11.94 2.19 -11.05
N ASP A 283 12.43 2.77 -12.15
CA ASP A 283 11.89 2.64 -13.50
C ASP A 283 12.75 1.76 -14.43
N ARG A 284 13.92 1.34 -13.97
CA ARG A 284 14.90 0.62 -14.77
C ARG A 284 14.87 -0.87 -14.47
N VAL A 285 14.63 -1.67 -15.50
CA VAL A 285 14.64 -3.14 -15.44
C VAL A 285 15.88 -3.66 -16.16
N THR A 286 16.72 -4.41 -15.45
CA THR A 286 17.81 -5.19 -16.03
C THR A 286 17.45 -6.66 -15.94
N CYS A 287 17.34 -7.35 -17.06
CA CYS A 287 16.95 -8.76 -17.07
C CYS A 287 17.67 -9.57 -18.15
N LEU A 288 17.68 -10.89 -18.00
CA LEU A 288 18.22 -11.79 -19.01
C LEU A 288 17.17 -12.00 -20.11
N HIS A 289 17.41 -11.43 -21.30
CA HIS A 289 16.61 -11.69 -22.49
C HIS A 289 16.81 -13.13 -23.00
N THR A 290 18.06 -13.57 -23.06
CA THR A 290 18.45 -14.97 -23.27
C THR A 290 19.32 -15.42 -22.09
N PRO A 291 19.69 -16.72 -21.94
CA PRO A 291 20.50 -17.18 -20.82
C PRO A 291 21.85 -16.44 -20.61
N ARG A 292 22.33 -15.72 -21.64
CA ARG A 292 23.63 -15.03 -21.62
C ARG A 292 23.60 -13.58 -22.08
N THR A 293 22.40 -13.04 -22.39
CA THR A 293 22.29 -11.68 -22.94
C THR A 293 21.46 -10.81 -21.98
N PRO A 294 22.11 -9.96 -21.17
CA PRO A 294 21.41 -8.98 -20.35
C PRO A 294 20.82 -7.89 -21.25
N SER A 295 19.63 -7.42 -20.88
CA SER A 295 18.95 -6.27 -21.48
C SER A 295 18.62 -5.26 -20.41
N VAL A 296 18.68 -3.97 -20.76
CA VAL A 296 18.27 -2.87 -19.90
C VAL A 296 17.10 -2.18 -20.56
N LEU A 297 15.97 -2.15 -19.86
CA LEU A 297 14.74 -1.52 -20.29
C LEU A 297 14.34 -0.48 -19.23
N ARG A 298 13.48 0.49 -19.61
CA ARG A 298 12.89 1.46 -18.69
C ARG A 298 11.39 1.51 -18.85
N PHE A 299 10.68 1.86 -17.78
CA PHE A 299 9.27 2.20 -17.87
C PHE A 299 9.11 3.50 -18.63
N GLU A 300 8.27 3.49 -19.65
CA GLU A 300 7.87 4.66 -20.43
C GLU A 300 6.44 5.05 -20.05
N ARG A 301 6.30 6.27 -19.53
CA ARG A 301 4.98 6.86 -19.22
C ARG A 301 4.43 7.54 -20.48
N HIS A 302 3.27 7.12 -20.91
CA HIS A 302 2.55 7.71 -22.05
C HIS A 302 1.58 8.77 -21.51
N GLN A 303 1.98 10.02 -21.63
CA GLN A 303 1.25 11.20 -21.14
C GLN A 303 0.77 12.01 -22.32
N THR A 304 -0.52 12.39 -22.35
CA THR A 304 -1.07 13.33 -23.33
C THR A 304 -0.74 14.78 -22.99
N GLY A 305 -1.08 15.72 -23.88
CA GLY A 305 -0.92 17.17 -23.65
C GLY A 305 0.48 17.69 -23.93
N THR A 306 1.28 17.00 -24.74
CA THR A 306 2.58 17.45 -25.21
C THR A 306 2.52 17.93 -26.66
N GLY A 307 3.35 18.94 -27.03
CA GLY A 307 3.35 19.51 -28.40
C GLY A 307 2.01 20.17 -28.71
N ALA A 308 1.43 19.82 -29.85
CA ALA A 308 0.14 20.35 -30.33
C ALA A 308 -1.07 19.48 -29.88
N ASP A 309 -0.88 18.53 -28.99
CA ASP A 309 -1.95 17.68 -28.48
C ASP A 309 -2.86 18.46 -27.51
N LEU A 310 -4.12 18.64 -27.92
CA LEU A 310 -5.15 19.31 -27.12
C LEU A 310 -5.89 18.37 -26.17
N GLY A 311 -5.58 17.06 -26.18
CA GLY A 311 -6.22 16.05 -25.34
C GLY A 311 -6.03 16.24 -23.83
N GLY A 312 -5.08 17.09 -23.46
CA GLY A 312 -4.84 17.63 -22.10
C GLY A 312 -4.33 16.58 -21.10
N PHE A 313 -3.23 16.74 -20.56
CA PHE A 313 -2.48 16.22 -19.43
C PHE A 313 -3.09 15.04 -18.64
N HIS A 314 -3.37 13.91 -19.29
CA HIS A 314 -3.75 12.69 -18.60
C HIS A 314 -2.78 11.55 -18.93
N LEU A 315 -2.59 10.65 -17.97
CA LEU A 315 -1.82 9.44 -18.18
C LEU A 315 -2.65 8.46 -19.02
N GLU A 316 -2.09 7.92 -20.11
CA GLU A 316 -2.69 6.81 -20.86
C GLU A 316 -2.26 5.46 -20.32
N GLY A 317 -1.00 5.33 -19.91
CA GLY A 317 -0.46 4.09 -19.39
C GLY A 317 1.05 4.07 -19.28
N ILE A 318 1.59 2.89 -18.96
CA ILE A 318 3.03 2.66 -18.81
C ILE A 318 3.41 1.40 -19.60
N SER A 319 4.51 1.47 -20.37
CA SER A 319 5.09 0.32 -21.08
C SER A 319 6.51 0.01 -20.61
N LEU A 320 6.95 -1.21 -20.92
CA LEU A 320 8.34 -1.68 -20.78
C LEU A 320 8.76 -2.28 -22.13
N GLY A 321 9.55 -1.56 -22.90
CA GLY A 321 9.79 -1.90 -24.29
C GLY A 321 8.45 -1.99 -25.07
N PRO A 322 8.19 -3.07 -25.81
CA PRO A 322 6.94 -3.22 -26.59
C PRO A 322 5.70 -3.53 -25.73
N ASP A 323 5.87 -3.90 -24.48
CA ASP A 323 4.79 -4.41 -23.63
C ASP A 323 4.10 -3.31 -22.84
N ARG A 324 2.80 -3.12 -23.05
CA ARG A 324 1.97 -2.27 -22.19
C ARG A 324 1.73 -2.99 -20.86
N LEU A 325 2.33 -2.50 -19.78
CA LEU A 325 2.20 -3.07 -18.43
C LEU A 325 1.03 -2.47 -17.66
N TYR A 326 0.73 -1.21 -17.89
CA TYR A 326 -0.36 -0.52 -17.24
C TYR A 326 -1.15 0.32 -18.25
N ARG A 327 -2.48 0.30 -18.14
CA ARG A 327 -3.40 1.17 -18.87
C ARG A 327 -4.25 1.93 -17.85
N ASN A 328 -4.32 3.26 -17.98
CA ASN A 328 -5.18 4.06 -17.10
C ASN A 328 -6.66 3.83 -17.46
N PRO A 329 -7.48 3.30 -16.54
CA PRO A 329 -8.89 3.00 -16.80
C PRO A 329 -9.77 4.25 -16.77
N TYR A 330 -9.23 5.41 -16.39
CA TYR A 330 -9.95 6.67 -16.22
C TYR A 330 -9.62 7.70 -17.28
N ALA A 331 -8.77 7.36 -18.25
CA ALA A 331 -8.51 8.24 -19.37
C ALA A 331 -9.84 8.59 -20.11
N PRO A 332 -10.10 9.83 -20.51
CA PRO A 332 -9.18 10.97 -20.53
C PRO A 332 -9.25 11.90 -19.31
N ALA A 333 -9.73 11.45 -18.15
CA ALA A 333 -9.80 12.28 -16.95
C ALA A 333 -8.40 12.70 -16.46
N ARG A 334 -8.27 13.98 -16.05
CA ARG A 334 -7.03 14.57 -15.56
C ARG A 334 -6.86 14.29 -14.07
N LEU A 335 -6.39 13.10 -13.75
CA LEU A 335 -6.15 12.64 -12.40
C LEU A 335 -4.65 12.49 -12.15
N ALA A 336 -4.21 12.86 -10.94
CA ALA A 336 -2.90 12.50 -10.43
C ALA A 336 -2.79 10.98 -10.18
N ASP A 337 -1.57 10.45 -10.11
CA ASP A 337 -1.35 9.01 -9.85
C ASP A 337 -2.06 8.51 -8.58
N GLU A 338 -2.05 9.32 -7.51
CA GLU A 338 -2.75 9.02 -6.26
C GLU A 338 -4.28 9.00 -6.45
N GLU A 339 -4.83 9.94 -7.22
CA GLU A 339 -6.26 9.98 -7.53
C GLU A 339 -6.68 8.79 -8.39
N ILE A 340 -5.85 8.37 -9.36
CA ILE A 340 -6.06 7.15 -10.15
C ILE A 340 -6.12 5.92 -9.24
N ALA A 341 -5.20 5.81 -8.30
CA ALA A 341 -5.12 4.68 -7.39
C ALA A 341 -6.32 4.62 -6.43
N ILE A 342 -6.73 5.74 -5.84
CA ILE A 342 -7.92 5.82 -4.96
C ILE A 342 -9.21 5.57 -5.76
N ALA A 343 -9.33 6.13 -6.97
CA ALA A 343 -10.46 5.82 -7.87
C ALA A 343 -10.55 4.33 -8.18
N THR A 344 -9.39 3.65 -8.27
CA THR A 344 -9.34 2.21 -8.46
C THR A 344 -9.84 1.46 -7.22
N CYS A 345 -9.51 1.91 -6.00
CA CYS A 345 -10.10 1.34 -4.78
C CYS A 345 -11.63 1.47 -4.76
N LEU A 346 -12.17 2.65 -5.11
CA LEU A 346 -13.63 2.86 -5.21
C LEU A 346 -14.28 1.96 -6.28
N SER A 347 -13.67 1.86 -7.46
CA SER A 347 -14.19 1.00 -8.54
C SER A 347 -14.15 -0.47 -8.14
N ARG A 348 -13.07 -0.93 -7.53
CA ARG A 348 -12.94 -2.31 -7.04
C ARG A 348 -13.91 -2.63 -5.89
N MET A 349 -14.25 -1.62 -5.09
CA MET A 349 -15.31 -1.81 -4.09
C MET A 349 -16.67 -2.03 -4.75
N ALA A 350 -16.96 -1.37 -5.88
CA ALA A 350 -18.15 -1.66 -6.68
C ALA A 350 -18.11 -3.07 -7.29
N ASP A 351 -16.96 -3.50 -7.81
CA ASP A 351 -16.75 -4.87 -8.29
C ASP A 351 -17.02 -5.88 -7.14
N ARG A 352 -16.56 -5.58 -5.90
CA ARG A 352 -16.81 -6.41 -4.71
C ARG A 352 -18.31 -6.56 -4.40
N LEU A 353 -19.09 -5.49 -4.57
CA LEU A 353 -20.55 -5.55 -4.41
C LEU A 353 -21.24 -6.39 -5.50
N ALA A 354 -20.60 -6.54 -6.66
CA ALA A 354 -21.06 -7.41 -7.74
C ALA A 354 -20.59 -8.88 -7.59
N GLY A 355 -19.80 -9.20 -6.56
CA GLY A 355 -19.30 -10.56 -6.29
C GLY A 355 -17.88 -10.82 -6.76
N ASP A 356 -17.21 -9.83 -7.34
CA ASP A 356 -15.81 -9.91 -7.76
C ASP A 356 -14.84 -9.55 -6.60
N PRO A 357 -13.52 -9.80 -6.74
CA PRO A 357 -12.54 -9.40 -5.74
C PRO A 357 -12.54 -7.89 -5.48
N GLY A 358 -12.55 -7.51 -4.20
CA GLY A 358 -12.46 -6.13 -3.74
C GLY A 358 -11.08 -5.49 -3.93
N PRO A 359 -10.91 -4.24 -3.46
CA PRO A 359 -9.64 -3.55 -3.59
C PRO A 359 -8.55 -4.15 -2.70
N TYR A 360 -8.86 -4.41 -1.44
CA TYR A 360 -7.91 -4.94 -0.46
C TYR A 360 -8.63 -5.54 0.74
N PRO A 361 -8.61 -6.87 0.92
CA PRO A 361 -9.29 -7.52 2.03
C PRO A 361 -8.81 -7.03 3.40
N LEU A 362 -9.72 -6.91 4.37
CA LEU A 362 -9.41 -6.48 5.72
C LEU A 362 -8.30 -7.33 6.36
N ALA A 363 -8.29 -8.64 6.13
CA ALA A 363 -7.28 -9.56 6.63
C ALA A 363 -5.87 -9.23 6.10
N GLU A 364 -5.73 -8.91 4.81
CA GLU A 364 -4.47 -8.47 4.21
C GLU A 364 -3.98 -7.16 4.83
N ALA A 365 -4.89 -6.22 5.05
CA ALA A 365 -4.58 -4.95 5.68
C ALA A 365 -4.15 -5.10 7.16
N CYS A 366 -4.79 -6.02 7.89
CA CYS A 366 -4.38 -6.37 9.26
C CYS A 366 -2.98 -6.99 9.27
N GLN A 367 -2.65 -7.86 8.30
CA GLN A 367 -1.33 -8.46 8.21
C GLN A 367 -0.24 -7.42 7.91
N ASP A 368 -0.51 -6.47 7.02
CA ASP A 368 0.44 -5.37 6.74
C ASP A 368 0.71 -4.53 7.99
N HIS A 369 -0.35 -4.18 8.71
CA HIS A 369 -0.21 -3.38 9.92
C HIS A 369 0.50 -4.15 11.04
N TYR A 370 0.20 -5.44 11.21
CA TYR A 370 0.88 -6.31 12.17
C TYR A 370 2.39 -6.39 11.93
N LEU A 371 2.82 -6.61 10.69
CA LEU A 371 4.23 -6.58 10.33
C LEU A 371 4.85 -5.18 10.53
N GLY A 372 4.09 -4.12 10.27
CA GLY A 372 4.49 -2.75 10.56
C GLY A 372 4.73 -2.52 12.06
N LEU A 373 3.85 -3.01 12.93
CA LEU A 373 4.01 -2.96 14.39
C LEU A 373 5.24 -3.77 14.85
N ALA A 374 5.54 -4.91 14.21
CA ALA A 374 6.75 -5.67 14.48
C ALA A 374 8.02 -4.90 14.10
N VAL A 375 8.01 -4.11 13.01
CA VAL A 375 9.12 -3.20 12.67
C VAL A 375 9.30 -2.12 13.74
N GLU A 376 8.22 -1.49 14.19
CA GLU A 376 8.26 -0.47 15.26
C GLU A 376 8.80 -1.05 16.57
N GLU A 377 8.36 -2.25 16.94
CA GLU A 377 8.83 -2.94 18.14
C GLU A 377 10.31 -3.33 18.06
N ALA A 378 10.75 -3.89 16.92
CA ALA A 378 12.16 -4.23 16.69
C ALA A 378 13.05 -2.97 16.75
N ALA A 379 12.62 -1.87 16.13
CA ALA A 379 13.35 -0.59 16.18
C ALA A 379 13.43 -0.03 17.60
N ARG A 380 12.34 -0.09 18.36
CA ARG A 380 12.26 0.42 19.73
C ARG A 380 13.10 -0.39 20.71
N THR A 381 13.15 -1.72 20.55
CA THR A 381 13.84 -2.61 21.50
C THR A 381 15.28 -2.94 21.11
N GLY A 382 15.64 -2.72 19.84
CA GLY A 382 16.91 -3.17 19.27
C GLY A 382 17.06 -4.69 19.21
N ARG A 383 15.96 -5.44 19.32
CA ARG A 383 15.93 -6.91 19.32
C ARG A 383 15.11 -7.44 18.15
N PRO A 384 15.47 -8.59 17.58
CA PRO A 384 14.64 -9.24 16.59
C PRO A 384 13.24 -9.57 17.14
N VAL A 385 12.22 -9.38 16.31
CA VAL A 385 10.83 -9.76 16.59
C VAL A 385 10.43 -10.85 15.60
N THR A 386 10.02 -12.02 16.11
CA THR A 386 9.45 -13.09 15.27
C THR A 386 7.93 -13.01 15.36
N THR A 387 7.27 -12.84 14.21
CA THR A 387 5.82 -12.80 14.14
C THR A 387 5.24 -14.20 14.26
N VAL A 388 3.98 -14.26 14.63
CA VAL A 388 3.22 -15.51 14.74
C VAL A 388 1.90 -15.36 13.98
N ARG A 389 1.36 -16.48 13.51
CA ARG A 389 0.12 -16.51 12.76
C ARG A 389 -1.02 -15.90 13.58
N GLN A 390 -1.70 -14.92 13.00
CA GLN A 390 -2.79 -14.20 13.63
C GLN A 390 -4.17 -14.76 13.23
N PRO A 391 -5.26 -14.49 13.99
CA PRO A 391 -6.60 -15.00 13.71
C PRO A 391 -7.08 -14.71 12.28
N TRP A 392 -6.86 -13.52 11.75
CA TRP A 392 -7.26 -13.14 10.38
C TRP A 392 -6.55 -13.94 9.27
N ALA A 393 -5.42 -14.58 9.58
CA ALA A 393 -4.72 -15.44 8.62
C ALA A 393 -5.29 -16.86 8.56
N LEU A 394 -6.25 -17.22 9.42
CA LEU A 394 -6.90 -18.53 9.47
C LEU A 394 -8.16 -18.59 8.59
N THR A 395 -8.70 -17.45 8.22
CA THR A 395 -9.94 -17.27 7.44
C THR A 395 -9.70 -17.08 5.95
N HIS A 396 -8.43 -17.19 5.51
CA HIS A 396 -7.99 -17.00 4.12
C HIS A 396 -7.41 -18.29 3.50
#